data_4b89ce9da3e79ca01b2a830a367ff1c5
#
_entry.id   4b89ce9da3e79ca01b2a830a367ff1c5
#
_cell.length_a   1.000
_cell.length_b   1.000
_cell.length_c   1.000
_cell.angle_alpha   90.00
_cell.angle_beta   90.00
_cell.angle_gamma   90.00
#
_symmetry.space_group_name_H-M   'P 1'
#
loop_
_entity.id
_entity.type
_entity.pdbx_description
1 polymer ?
#
loop_
_entity_poly.entity_id
_entity_poly.type
_entity_poly.pdbx_seq_one_letter_code
_entity_poly.pdbx_strand_id
1 'polypeptide(L)'
;MTVAVRYFPTFCRYLLMLVAAACFELALPARGQDKAQLQIKGATIDLSLDPAPTQDLRKLILNWIETAARAVTVYYERYPVGHVSIDINIDDEEGVHSGRASGWDGAQISISVGRSTTAAEFTEDWIITHEMVHLAFPSVPRSHHWIEEGLATYVEPVARARAGGLTPERVWGDMFDSMGQGLPKADDHGLDFTHTWGRTYWGGALYCLLADVEIRKQTENRRGLEDAMRGILKSGGSIEVEWPLDRALQVGDQAAGVSVLEDLYNKMQAAPMAPDLNQLWKELGVSRQGDRTVFDDTAPLAAVRRAITGG
;
A
#
# COMPACT_ATOMS: atom_id res chain seq x y z
N MET A 1 24.76 -81.75 44.82
CA MET A 1 23.79 -82.82 44.48
C MET A 1 23.06 -82.38 43.18
N THR A 2 23.48 -82.99 42.05
CA THR A 2 22.72 -84.02 41.33
C THR A 2 21.47 -83.41 40.66
N VAL A 3 21.17 -83.40 39.42
CA VAL A 3 21.49 -84.16 38.24
C VAL A 3 20.78 -83.43 37.07
N ALA A 4 21.47 -83.32 36.01
CA ALA A 4 21.14 -83.33 34.62
C ALA A 4 19.80 -83.97 34.24
N VAL A 5 19.16 -83.51 33.13
CA VAL A 5 18.91 -84.31 31.92
C VAL A 5 18.38 -83.41 30.76
N ARG A 6 18.97 -83.63 29.63
CA ARG A 6 18.67 -83.18 28.26
C ARG A 6 17.24 -83.54 27.84
N TYR A 7 16.68 -82.78 26.87
CA TYR A 7 16.24 -83.28 25.55
C TYR A 7 15.87 -82.14 24.59
N PHE A 8 16.53 -82.06 23.44
CA PHE A 8 16.05 -81.57 22.13
C PHE A 8 15.28 -82.72 21.47
N PRO A 9 14.54 -82.55 20.38
CA PRO A 9 14.35 -81.48 19.42
C PRO A 9 12.87 -81.34 18.96
N THR A 10 12.51 -80.29 18.18
CA THR A 10 11.92 -80.55 16.82
C THR A 10 11.67 -79.23 16.13
N PHE A 11 12.15 -79.16 14.91
CA PHE A 11 11.89 -78.17 13.85
C PHE A 11 10.44 -77.79 13.68
N CYS A 12 10.12 -76.48 13.62
CA CYS A 12 9.03 -75.95 12.81
C CYS A 12 9.45 -74.67 12.12
N ARG A 13 9.67 -74.82 10.81
CA ARG A 13 9.92 -73.72 9.87
C ARG A 13 8.65 -72.91 9.76
N TYR A 14 8.62 -71.70 10.25
CA TYR A 14 7.69 -70.66 9.79
C TYR A 14 8.43 -69.72 8.87
N LEU A 15 8.05 -69.84 7.59
CA LEU A 15 8.39 -68.96 6.49
C LEU A 15 7.73 -67.57 6.75
N LEU A 16 8.48 -66.61 7.25
CA LEU A 16 8.04 -65.22 7.32
C LEU A 16 8.13 -64.60 5.92
N MET A 17 7.00 -64.53 5.21
CA MET A 17 6.86 -63.65 4.06
C MET A 17 6.84 -62.22 4.54
N LEU A 18 7.95 -61.51 4.35
CA LEU A 18 8.04 -60.06 4.39
C LEU A 18 7.32 -59.48 3.16
N VAL A 19 6.06 -59.09 3.32
CA VAL A 19 5.40 -58.20 2.35
C VAL A 19 5.97 -56.80 2.57
N ALA A 20 6.93 -56.41 1.76
CA ALA A 20 7.36 -55.03 1.61
C ALA A 20 6.22 -54.25 0.94
N ALA A 21 5.35 -53.65 1.72
CA ALA A 21 4.46 -52.61 1.24
C ALA A 21 5.32 -51.39 0.88
N ALA A 22 5.63 -51.27 -0.43
CA ALA A 22 6.15 -50.04 -0.98
C ALA A 22 5.06 -48.96 -0.85
N CYS A 23 5.12 -48.15 0.20
CA CYS A 23 4.41 -46.88 0.24
C CYS A 23 5.02 -45.99 -0.86
N PHE A 24 4.38 -46.02 -2.03
CA PHE A 24 4.58 -44.99 -3.04
C PHE A 24 3.97 -43.71 -2.44
N GLU A 25 4.72 -42.98 -1.63
CA GLU A 25 4.41 -41.59 -1.39
C GLU A 25 4.50 -40.91 -2.75
N LEU A 26 3.33 -40.63 -3.33
CA LEU A 26 3.21 -39.64 -4.39
C LEU A 26 3.67 -38.32 -3.77
N ALA A 27 4.98 -38.06 -3.83
CA ALA A 27 5.51 -36.72 -3.62
C ALA A 27 4.85 -35.84 -4.70
N LEU A 28 3.81 -35.12 -4.30
CA LEU A 28 3.34 -34.00 -5.10
C LEU A 28 4.57 -33.16 -5.37
N PRO A 29 4.87 -32.82 -6.67
CA PRO A 29 6.01 -31.95 -6.94
C PRO A 29 5.83 -30.71 -6.08
N ALA A 30 6.80 -30.42 -5.23
CA ALA A 30 6.87 -29.16 -4.54
C ALA A 30 6.71 -28.09 -5.63
N ARG A 31 5.61 -27.35 -5.60
CA ARG A 31 5.41 -26.23 -6.52
C ARG A 31 6.56 -25.27 -6.23
N GLY A 32 7.54 -25.25 -7.10
CA GLY A 32 8.71 -24.40 -6.97
C GLY A 32 8.29 -22.93 -6.97
N GLN A 33 9.14 -22.10 -6.41
CA GLN A 33 9.01 -20.65 -6.48
C GLN A 33 9.15 -20.21 -7.94
N ASP A 34 8.25 -19.38 -8.44
CA ASP A 34 8.38 -18.70 -9.75
C ASP A 34 9.00 -17.33 -9.54
N LYS A 35 9.91 -16.93 -10.44
CA LYS A 35 10.58 -15.63 -10.39
C LYS A 35 10.35 -14.86 -11.67
N ALA A 36 10.23 -13.55 -11.55
CA ALA A 36 10.15 -12.65 -12.68
C ALA A 36 10.88 -11.34 -12.35
N GLN A 37 11.18 -10.54 -13.36
CA GLN A 37 11.76 -9.21 -13.20
C GLN A 37 11.05 -8.25 -14.14
N LEU A 38 10.69 -7.07 -13.63
CA LEU A 38 10.16 -5.96 -14.40
C LEU A 38 11.12 -4.78 -14.38
N GLN A 39 11.16 -4.01 -15.47
CA GLN A 39 11.92 -2.77 -15.58
C GLN A 39 10.96 -1.58 -15.73
N ILE A 40 10.98 -0.65 -14.80
CA ILE A 40 10.09 0.52 -14.78
C ILE A 40 10.93 1.80 -14.68
N LYS A 41 11.03 2.54 -15.75
CA LYS A 41 11.75 3.85 -15.80
C LYS A 41 13.10 3.85 -15.06
N GLY A 42 13.91 2.84 -15.29
CA GLY A 42 15.25 2.72 -14.71
C GLY A 42 15.31 2.06 -13.33
N ALA A 43 14.18 1.64 -12.80
CA ALA A 43 14.12 0.81 -11.59
C ALA A 43 13.91 -0.67 -11.94
N THR A 44 14.43 -1.54 -11.11
CA THR A 44 14.25 -2.99 -11.20
C THR A 44 13.28 -3.46 -10.11
N ILE A 45 12.26 -4.22 -10.51
CA ILE A 45 11.34 -4.92 -9.61
C ILE A 45 11.60 -6.40 -9.74
N ASP A 46 12.17 -7.02 -8.72
CA ASP A 46 12.35 -8.47 -8.65
C ASP A 46 11.12 -9.09 -7.98
N LEU A 47 10.54 -10.10 -8.62
CA LEU A 47 9.33 -10.76 -8.19
C LEU A 47 9.59 -12.21 -7.81
N SER A 48 9.01 -12.61 -6.70
CA SER A 48 8.97 -14.00 -6.24
C SER A 48 7.51 -14.37 -6.00
N LEU A 49 7.04 -15.45 -6.63
CA LEU A 49 5.68 -15.96 -6.50
C LEU A 49 5.74 -17.36 -5.89
N ASP A 50 5.19 -17.52 -4.71
CA ASP A 50 5.24 -18.78 -3.96
C ASP A 50 3.86 -19.15 -3.37
N PRO A 51 3.34 -20.35 -3.67
CA PRO A 51 3.81 -21.32 -4.67
C PRO A 51 3.62 -20.80 -6.10
N ALA A 52 4.37 -21.35 -7.05
CA ALA A 52 4.28 -20.97 -8.46
C ALA A 52 2.82 -21.02 -8.97
N PRO A 53 2.29 -19.93 -9.53
CA PRO A 53 0.93 -19.84 -10.01
C PRO A 53 0.71 -20.56 -11.34
N THR A 54 -0.55 -20.67 -11.76
CA THR A 54 -0.87 -20.98 -13.16
C THR A 54 -0.37 -19.88 -14.09
N GLN A 55 -0.17 -20.18 -15.36
CA GLN A 55 0.31 -19.18 -16.34
C GLN A 55 -0.67 -18.00 -16.49
N ASP A 56 -1.98 -18.23 -16.36
CA ASP A 56 -2.98 -17.19 -16.46
C ASP A 56 -2.94 -16.27 -15.23
N LEU A 57 -2.91 -16.81 -14.02
CA LEU A 57 -2.76 -16.03 -12.80
C LEU A 57 -1.42 -15.24 -12.80
N ARG A 58 -0.35 -15.87 -13.26
CA ARG A 58 0.95 -15.21 -13.42
C ARG A 58 0.87 -13.95 -14.29
N LYS A 59 0.20 -14.05 -15.44
CA LYS A 59 0.01 -12.90 -16.35
C LYS A 59 -0.80 -11.79 -15.68
N LEU A 60 -1.86 -12.13 -14.95
CA LEU A 60 -2.67 -11.16 -14.21
C LEU A 60 -1.84 -10.44 -13.14
N ILE A 61 -1.05 -11.17 -12.34
CA ILE A 61 -0.18 -10.59 -11.32
C ILE A 61 0.85 -9.65 -11.93
N LEU A 62 1.54 -10.05 -13.01
CA LEU A 62 2.54 -9.19 -13.64
C LEU A 62 1.93 -7.90 -14.19
N ASN A 63 0.78 -7.98 -14.87
CA ASN A 63 0.08 -6.80 -15.38
C ASN A 63 -0.42 -5.87 -14.25
N TRP A 64 -0.91 -6.43 -13.17
CA TRP A 64 -1.37 -5.69 -11.99
C TRP A 64 -0.22 -4.92 -11.34
N ILE A 65 0.93 -5.57 -11.10
CA ILE A 65 2.13 -4.93 -10.53
C ILE A 65 2.65 -3.83 -11.45
N GLU A 66 2.72 -4.07 -12.77
CA GLU A 66 3.16 -3.07 -13.76
C GLU A 66 2.22 -1.86 -13.78
N THR A 67 0.91 -2.09 -13.68
CA THR A 67 -0.10 -1.02 -13.65
C THR A 67 0.06 -0.14 -12.41
N ALA A 68 0.23 -0.74 -11.23
CA ALA A 68 0.47 -0.02 -9.98
C ALA A 68 1.80 0.76 -10.02
N ALA A 69 2.88 0.12 -10.47
CA ALA A 69 4.18 0.78 -10.60
C ALA A 69 4.14 1.97 -11.56
N ARG A 70 3.34 1.88 -12.62
CA ARG A 70 3.11 2.99 -13.55
C ARG A 70 2.35 4.13 -12.87
N ALA A 71 1.31 3.85 -12.08
CA ALA A 71 0.54 4.86 -11.39
C ALA A 71 1.42 5.66 -10.41
N VAL A 72 2.19 4.97 -9.58
CA VAL A 72 3.16 5.60 -8.67
C VAL A 72 4.21 6.41 -9.44
N THR A 73 4.71 5.86 -10.57
CA THR A 73 5.68 6.56 -11.41
C THR A 73 5.12 7.84 -12.05
N VAL A 74 3.83 7.87 -12.40
CA VAL A 74 3.17 9.07 -12.92
C VAL A 74 3.09 10.16 -11.84
N TYR A 75 2.71 9.78 -10.61
CA TYR A 75 2.60 10.73 -9.50
C TYR A 75 3.96 11.32 -9.09
N TYR A 76 4.98 10.47 -8.94
CA TYR A 76 6.32 10.87 -8.49
C TYR A 76 7.28 11.25 -9.63
N GLU A 77 6.86 11.14 -10.92
CA GLU A 77 7.66 11.34 -12.14
C GLU A 77 8.82 10.33 -12.31
N ARG A 78 9.04 9.49 -11.33
CA ARG A 78 10.00 8.39 -11.31
C ARG A 78 9.46 7.24 -10.43
N TYR A 79 9.97 6.04 -10.60
CA TYR A 79 9.74 5.02 -9.59
C TYR A 79 10.55 5.37 -8.32
N PRO A 80 10.00 5.18 -7.11
CA PRO A 80 10.59 5.73 -5.88
C PRO A 80 12.01 5.27 -5.57
N VAL A 81 12.30 3.99 -5.80
CA VAL A 81 13.59 3.34 -5.48
C VAL A 81 14.21 2.75 -6.74
N GLY A 82 15.55 2.55 -6.73
CA GLY A 82 16.25 1.92 -7.87
C GLY A 82 16.00 0.43 -7.98
N HIS A 83 15.71 -0.22 -6.87
CA HIS A 83 15.41 -1.65 -6.79
C HIS A 83 14.37 -1.92 -5.70
N VAL A 84 13.46 -2.87 -5.95
CA VAL A 84 12.53 -3.41 -4.95
C VAL A 84 12.32 -4.89 -5.17
N SER A 85 12.27 -5.66 -4.09
CA SER A 85 11.84 -7.06 -4.11
C SER A 85 10.37 -7.16 -3.71
N ILE A 86 9.56 -7.85 -4.51
CA ILE A 86 8.14 -8.08 -4.21
C ILE A 86 7.90 -9.58 -4.08
N ASP A 87 7.51 -10.01 -2.89
CA ASP A 87 7.15 -11.38 -2.58
C ASP A 87 5.63 -11.54 -2.60
N ILE A 88 5.13 -12.36 -3.52
CA ILE A 88 3.71 -12.70 -3.65
C ILE A 88 3.48 -14.08 -3.04
N ASN A 89 2.79 -14.11 -1.90
CA ASN A 89 2.30 -15.33 -1.28
C ASN A 89 0.95 -15.71 -1.88
N ILE A 90 0.88 -16.88 -2.51
CA ILE A 90 -0.35 -17.35 -3.18
C ILE A 90 -1.01 -18.41 -2.32
N ASP A 91 -2.22 -18.13 -1.85
CA ASP A 91 -2.98 -19.00 -0.95
C ASP A 91 -4.39 -19.34 -1.47
N ASP A 92 -5.25 -19.87 -0.58
CA ASP A 92 -6.60 -20.29 -0.90
C ASP A 92 -7.67 -19.25 -0.51
N GLU A 93 -7.29 -18.07 -0.02
CA GLU A 93 -8.22 -16.97 0.26
C GLU A 93 -8.69 -16.29 -1.05
N GLU A 94 -9.61 -15.35 -0.96
CA GLU A 94 -10.14 -14.62 -2.11
C GLU A 94 -9.45 -13.27 -2.30
N GLY A 95 -9.20 -12.90 -3.55
CA GLY A 95 -8.69 -11.59 -3.92
C GLY A 95 -7.27 -11.28 -3.43
N VAL A 96 -6.94 -10.00 -3.37
CA VAL A 96 -5.75 -9.47 -2.69
C VAL A 96 -6.15 -9.07 -1.28
N HIS A 97 -5.50 -9.59 -0.23
CA HIS A 97 -6.04 -9.45 1.12
C HIS A 97 -5.05 -8.97 2.18
N SER A 98 -3.77 -8.88 1.87
CA SER A 98 -2.79 -8.25 2.74
C SER A 98 -1.60 -7.69 1.97
N GLY A 99 -1.02 -6.60 2.48
CA GLY A 99 0.17 -5.98 1.95
C GLY A 99 1.05 -5.43 3.07
N ARG A 100 2.34 -5.33 2.80
CA ARG A 100 3.30 -4.65 3.67
C ARG A 100 4.54 -4.24 2.90
N ALA A 101 4.91 -2.95 3.00
CA ALA A 101 6.20 -2.44 2.56
C ALA A 101 7.21 -2.37 3.72
N SER A 102 8.51 -2.48 3.40
CA SER A 102 9.62 -2.39 4.35
C SER A 102 10.87 -1.88 3.65
N GLY A 103 11.68 -1.09 4.36
CA GLY A 103 12.97 -0.57 3.86
C GLY A 103 14.20 -1.07 4.63
N TRP A 104 14.04 -2.04 5.54
CA TRP A 104 15.09 -2.42 6.49
C TRP A 104 16.35 -3.02 5.86
N ASP A 105 16.20 -3.80 4.81
CA ASP A 105 17.31 -4.44 4.07
C ASP A 105 17.10 -4.22 2.56
N GLY A 106 17.02 -2.95 2.18
CA GLY A 106 16.52 -2.54 0.88
C GLY A 106 14.99 -2.51 0.83
N ALA A 107 14.45 -1.96 -0.26
CA ALA A 107 13.01 -1.85 -0.44
C ALA A 107 12.37 -3.22 -0.71
N GLN A 108 11.38 -3.59 0.07
CA GLN A 108 10.67 -4.87 -0.03
C GLN A 108 9.16 -4.64 0.10
N ILE A 109 8.38 -5.43 -0.63
CA ILE A 109 6.92 -5.50 -0.49
C ILE A 109 6.53 -6.98 -0.39
N SER A 110 5.67 -7.32 0.56
CA SER A 110 5.07 -8.66 0.67
C SER A 110 3.56 -8.53 0.51
N ILE A 111 2.97 -9.35 -0.38
CA ILE A 111 1.54 -9.33 -0.69
C ILE A 111 0.99 -10.75 -0.67
N SER A 112 -0.22 -10.92 -0.12
CA SER A 112 -0.96 -12.18 -0.22
C SER A 112 -2.08 -12.07 -1.27
N VAL A 113 -2.15 -13.08 -2.14
CA VAL A 113 -3.06 -13.15 -3.28
C VAL A 113 -3.71 -14.52 -3.34
N GLY A 114 -5.03 -14.56 -3.42
CA GLY A 114 -5.78 -15.79 -3.62
C GLY A 114 -5.49 -16.41 -4.99
N ARG A 115 -5.33 -17.73 -5.04
CA ARG A 115 -5.06 -18.46 -6.31
C ARG A 115 -6.20 -18.39 -7.34
N SER A 116 -7.40 -18.01 -6.91
CA SER A 116 -8.59 -17.83 -7.77
C SER A 116 -8.85 -16.36 -8.11
N THR A 117 -7.99 -15.43 -7.72
CA THR A 117 -8.15 -13.98 -7.94
C THR A 117 -8.34 -13.69 -9.44
N THR A 118 -9.39 -12.98 -9.74
CA THR A 118 -9.82 -12.65 -11.10
C THR A 118 -9.20 -11.32 -11.59
N ALA A 119 -9.27 -11.08 -12.89
CA ALA A 119 -8.83 -9.78 -13.47
C ALA A 119 -9.63 -8.59 -12.92
N ALA A 120 -10.92 -8.78 -12.61
CA ALA A 120 -11.76 -7.74 -12.02
C ALA A 120 -11.30 -7.37 -10.61
N GLU A 121 -10.99 -8.37 -9.77
CA GLU A 121 -10.48 -8.14 -8.41
C GLU A 121 -9.14 -7.44 -8.42
N PHE A 122 -8.20 -7.79 -9.32
CA PHE A 122 -6.96 -7.05 -9.50
C PHE A 122 -7.18 -5.61 -9.97
N THR A 123 -8.21 -5.34 -10.79
CA THR A 123 -8.52 -3.97 -11.24
C THR A 123 -9.05 -3.11 -10.09
N GLU A 124 -9.85 -3.69 -9.19
CA GLU A 124 -10.39 -3.00 -8.02
C GLU A 124 -9.39 -2.91 -6.86
N ASP A 125 -8.32 -3.72 -6.87
CA ASP A 125 -7.34 -3.72 -5.80
C ASP A 125 -6.61 -2.38 -5.66
N TRP A 126 -6.43 -1.98 -4.42
CA TRP A 126 -5.72 -0.78 -4.01
C TRP A 126 -4.39 -1.09 -3.28
N ILE A 127 -4.25 -2.31 -2.72
CA ILE A 127 -3.20 -2.68 -1.78
C ILE A 127 -1.81 -2.51 -2.39
N ILE A 128 -1.55 -3.07 -3.57
CA ILE A 128 -0.21 -2.97 -4.16
C ILE A 128 0.21 -1.53 -4.46
N THR A 129 -0.72 -0.68 -4.89
CA THR A 129 -0.40 0.74 -5.15
C THR A 129 -0.12 1.48 -3.84
N HIS A 130 -0.89 1.19 -2.78
CA HIS A 130 -0.67 1.70 -1.43
C HIS A 130 0.72 1.33 -0.91
N GLU A 131 1.10 0.04 -1.00
CA GLU A 131 2.42 -0.42 -0.58
C GLU A 131 3.56 0.21 -1.42
N MET A 132 3.34 0.43 -2.71
CA MET A 132 4.32 1.12 -3.54
C MET A 132 4.45 2.61 -3.21
N VAL A 133 3.42 3.26 -2.69
CA VAL A 133 3.50 4.67 -2.23
C VAL A 133 4.42 4.78 -1.01
N HIS A 134 4.40 3.82 -0.09
CA HIS A 134 5.32 3.80 1.05
C HIS A 134 6.79 3.85 0.63
N LEU A 135 7.16 3.30 -0.53
CA LEU A 135 8.53 3.35 -1.04
C LEU A 135 9.04 4.78 -1.25
N ALA A 136 8.14 5.75 -1.42
CA ALA A 136 8.46 7.13 -1.79
C ALA A 136 8.60 8.10 -0.60
N PHE A 137 8.53 7.61 0.63
CA PHE A 137 8.64 8.42 1.83
C PHE A 137 9.63 7.79 2.82
N PRO A 138 10.43 8.59 3.55
CA PRO A 138 11.34 8.05 4.55
C PRO A 138 10.57 7.45 5.71
N SER A 139 11.09 6.38 6.30
CA SER A 139 10.58 5.89 7.58
C SER A 139 10.73 6.96 8.65
N VAL A 140 9.68 7.15 9.45
CA VAL A 140 9.65 8.12 10.55
C VAL A 140 9.46 7.41 11.90
N PRO A 141 9.78 8.06 13.03
CA PRO A 141 9.48 7.50 14.35
C PRO A 141 8.02 7.07 14.49
N ARG A 142 7.78 5.96 15.18
CA ARG A 142 6.46 5.30 15.27
C ARG A 142 5.31 6.21 15.71
N SER A 143 5.59 7.24 16.52
CA SER A 143 4.58 8.26 16.89
C SER A 143 3.98 8.97 15.69
N HIS A 144 4.71 9.01 14.58
CA HIS A 144 4.32 9.69 13.35
C HIS A 144 3.89 8.72 12.23
N HIS A 145 3.67 7.44 12.55
CA HIS A 145 3.25 6.42 11.56
C HIS A 145 1.97 6.81 10.78
N TRP A 146 1.14 7.68 11.36
CA TRP A 146 -0.04 8.23 10.70
C TRP A 146 0.27 8.98 9.39
N ILE A 147 1.48 9.57 9.23
CA ILE A 147 1.82 10.27 7.99
C ILE A 147 2.17 9.26 6.86
N GLU A 148 2.84 8.16 7.20
CA GLU A 148 3.18 7.10 6.23
C GLU A 148 1.88 6.47 5.69
N GLU A 149 0.98 6.05 6.57
CA GLU A 149 -0.31 5.46 6.20
C GLU A 149 -1.25 6.48 5.55
N GLY A 150 -1.28 7.71 6.07
CA GLY A 150 -2.09 8.79 5.53
C GLY A 150 -1.68 9.19 4.12
N LEU A 151 -0.38 9.27 3.84
CA LEU A 151 0.14 9.50 2.49
C LEU A 151 -0.26 8.37 1.56
N ALA A 152 -0.06 7.12 1.96
CA ALA A 152 -0.42 5.98 1.12
C ALA A 152 -1.93 5.94 0.85
N THR A 153 -2.78 6.19 1.85
CA THR A 153 -4.25 6.25 1.73
C THR A 153 -4.72 7.38 0.81
N TYR A 154 -4.06 8.56 0.83
CA TYR A 154 -4.41 9.70 -0.01
C TYR A 154 -3.86 9.59 -1.43
N VAL A 155 -2.58 9.23 -1.55
CA VAL A 155 -1.86 9.25 -2.83
C VAL A 155 -2.25 8.08 -3.73
N GLU A 156 -2.54 6.90 -3.16
CA GLU A 156 -2.92 5.71 -3.92
C GLU A 156 -4.02 6.01 -4.95
N PRO A 157 -5.24 6.45 -4.55
CA PRO A 157 -6.32 6.69 -5.50
C PRO A 157 -6.02 7.86 -6.44
N VAL A 158 -5.31 8.89 -5.97
CA VAL A 158 -4.90 10.04 -6.80
C VAL A 158 -3.91 9.60 -7.88
N ALA A 159 -2.92 8.79 -7.55
CA ALA A 159 -1.94 8.28 -8.50
C ALA A 159 -2.59 7.39 -9.56
N ARG A 160 -3.53 6.52 -9.16
CA ARG A 160 -4.31 5.69 -10.09
C ARG A 160 -5.18 6.53 -11.02
N ALA A 161 -5.84 7.59 -10.53
CA ALA A 161 -6.61 8.48 -11.37
C ALA A 161 -5.73 9.20 -12.40
N ARG A 162 -4.59 9.75 -11.98
CA ARG A 162 -3.64 10.42 -12.88
C ARG A 162 -3.05 9.49 -13.94
N ALA A 163 -2.99 8.21 -13.65
CA ALA A 163 -2.56 7.18 -14.59
C ALA A 163 -3.71 6.61 -15.46
N GLY A 164 -4.94 7.07 -15.26
CA GLY A 164 -6.14 6.63 -16.00
C GLY A 164 -6.72 5.30 -15.51
N GLY A 165 -6.30 4.82 -14.33
CA GLY A 165 -6.81 3.58 -13.72
C GLY A 165 -8.10 3.76 -12.91
N LEU A 166 -8.37 4.97 -12.42
CA LEU A 166 -9.61 5.36 -11.76
C LEU A 166 -10.19 6.61 -12.38
N THR A 167 -11.50 6.78 -12.29
CA THR A 167 -12.14 8.04 -12.68
C THR A 167 -12.08 9.06 -11.54
N PRO A 168 -12.04 10.37 -11.83
CA PRO A 168 -12.14 11.40 -10.80
C PRO A 168 -13.38 11.24 -9.91
N GLU A 169 -14.51 10.87 -10.48
CA GLU A 169 -15.77 10.65 -9.76
C GLU A 169 -15.64 9.54 -8.71
N ARG A 170 -14.91 8.46 -9.03
CA ARG A 170 -14.66 7.38 -8.08
C ARG A 170 -13.79 7.88 -6.93
N VAL A 171 -12.66 8.51 -7.23
CA VAL A 171 -11.71 9.00 -6.21
C VAL A 171 -12.38 10.01 -5.27
N TRP A 172 -13.06 11.01 -5.82
CA TRP A 172 -13.73 12.02 -5.00
C TRP A 172 -14.94 11.48 -4.24
N GLY A 173 -15.64 10.48 -4.80
CA GLY A 173 -16.73 9.80 -4.11
C GLY A 173 -16.24 9.00 -2.90
N ASP A 174 -15.20 8.21 -3.08
CA ASP A 174 -14.60 7.42 -2.00
C ASP A 174 -14.01 8.32 -0.90
N MET A 175 -13.37 9.44 -1.26
CA MET A 175 -12.91 10.46 -0.30
C MET A 175 -14.07 11.12 0.44
N PHE A 176 -15.14 11.49 -0.27
CA PHE A 176 -16.33 12.10 0.34
C PHE A 176 -16.97 11.18 1.39
N ASP A 177 -17.12 9.91 1.07
CA ASP A 177 -17.76 8.92 1.93
C ASP A 177 -16.86 8.51 3.13
N SER A 178 -15.54 8.53 2.96
CA SER A 178 -14.61 7.92 3.94
C SER A 178 -13.81 8.92 4.76
N MET A 179 -13.55 10.13 4.29
CA MET A 179 -12.68 11.12 4.96
C MET A 179 -13.16 11.48 6.38
N GLY A 180 -14.49 11.40 6.63
CA GLY A 180 -15.07 11.60 7.95
C GLY A 180 -14.57 10.63 9.02
N GLN A 181 -14.05 9.46 8.65
CA GLN A 181 -13.44 8.49 9.58
C GLN A 181 -12.17 9.03 10.23
N GLY A 182 -11.52 9.98 9.58
CA GLY A 182 -10.30 10.65 10.06
C GLY A 182 -10.54 11.81 11.02
N LEU A 183 -11.80 12.23 11.23
CA LEU A 183 -12.10 13.31 12.17
C LEU A 183 -11.82 12.89 13.62
N PRO A 184 -11.36 13.83 14.47
CA PRO A 184 -11.12 13.55 15.88
C PRO A 184 -12.43 13.20 16.61
N LYS A 185 -12.34 12.29 17.58
CA LYS A 185 -13.42 11.94 18.52
C LYS A 185 -13.18 12.62 19.86
N ALA A 186 -14.08 12.40 20.82
CA ALA A 186 -14.06 13.10 22.12
C ALA A 186 -12.77 12.85 22.95
N ASP A 187 -12.10 11.73 22.73
CA ASP A 187 -10.87 11.31 23.40
C ASP A 187 -9.62 11.49 22.53
N ASP A 188 -9.70 12.29 21.47
CA ASP A 188 -8.57 12.55 20.56
C ASP A 188 -7.60 13.58 21.18
N HIS A 189 -6.31 13.27 21.07
CA HIS A 189 -5.19 14.10 21.55
C HIS A 189 -4.27 14.58 20.43
N GLY A 190 -4.73 14.52 19.17
CA GLY A 190 -3.94 14.84 17.99
C GLY A 190 -3.33 13.59 17.34
N LEU A 191 -2.77 13.78 16.14
CA LEU A 191 -2.32 12.68 15.27
C LEU A 191 -1.14 11.89 15.88
N ASP A 192 -0.25 12.54 16.62
CA ASP A 192 0.90 11.88 17.26
C ASP A 192 0.53 11.08 18.50
N PHE A 193 -0.67 11.27 19.05
CA PHE A 193 -1.09 10.69 20.33
C PHE A 193 -2.33 9.81 20.24
N THR A 194 -3.02 9.81 19.08
CA THR A 194 -4.25 9.02 18.88
C THR A 194 -4.06 8.01 17.76
N HIS A 195 -3.71 6.78 18.13
CA HIS A 195 -3.32 5.72 17.19
C HIS A 195 -4.46 4.74 16.86
N THR A 196 -5.68 5.25 16.68
CA THR A 196 -6.80 4.43 16.18
C THR A 196 -6.65 4.25 14.68
N TRP A 197 -7.21 3.17 14.12
CA TRP A 197 -7.19 2.93 12.67
C TRP A 197 -7.70 4.16 11.88
N GLY A 198 -8.85 4.71 12.27
CA GLY A 198 -9.40 5.88 11.59
C GLY A 198 -8.47 7.10 11.63
N ARG A 199 -7.81 7.36 12.77
CA ARG A 199 -6.87 8.50 12.88
C ARG A 199 -5.56 8.25 12.16
N THR A 200 -5.07 7.02 12.15
CA THR A 200 -3.83 6.67 11.46
C THR A 200 -4.00 6.79 9.95
N TYR A 201 -4.97 6.11 9.37
CA TYR A 201 -5.18 6.07 7.91
C TYR A 201 -5.91 7.33 7.41
N TRP A 202 -7.14 7.54 7.87
CA TRP A 202 -7.98 8.63 7.37
C TRP A 202 -7.66 10.00 7.98
N GLY A 203 -7.16 10.05 9.23
CA GLY A 203 -6.67 11.29 9.83
C GLY A 203 -5.41 11.78 9.12
N GLY A 204 -4.50 10.87 8.77
CA GLY A 204 -3.34 11.17 7.94
C GLY A 204 -3.72 11.54 6.50
N ALA A 205 -4.68 10.82 5.89
CA ALA A 205 -5.20 11.19 4.56
C ALA A 205 -5.89 12.56 4.56
N LEU A 206 -6.61 12.89 5.63
CA LEU A 206 -7.21 14.22 5.81
C LEU A 206 -6.15 15.32 5.91
N TYR A 207 -5.07 15.09 6.65
CA TYR A 207 -3.91 15.99 6.67
C TYR A 207 -3.36 16.20 5.25
N CYS A 208 -3.18 15.14 4.47
CA CYS A 208 -2.69 15.20 3.09
C CYS A 208 -3.64 15.97 2.15
N LEU A 209 -4.96 15.73 2.24
CA LEU A 209 -5.96 16.46 1.47
C LEU A 209 -5.94 17.96 1.79
N LEU A 210 -5.90 18.31 3.09
CA LEU A 210 -5.84 19.70 3.51
C LEU A 210 -4.54 20.38 3.04
N ALA A 211 -3.41 19.66 3.11
CA ALA A 211 -2.12 20.14 2.63
C ALA A 211 -2.16 20.39 1.11
N ASP A 212 -2.66 19.43 0.31
CA ASP A 212 -2.74 19.57 -1.14
C ASP A 212 -3.63 20.76 -1.55
N VAL A 213 -4.80 20.89 -0.93
CA VAL A 213 -5.71 22.00 -1.16
C VAL A 213 -5.05 23.34 -0.81
N GLU A 214 -4.40 23.43 0.35
CA GLU A 214 -3.81 24.69 0.80
C GLU A 214 -2.55 25.07 0.00
N ILE A 215 -1.68 24.10 -0.34
CA ILE A 215 -0.55 24.35 -1.25
C ILE A 215 -1.05 24.91 -2.58
N ARG A 216 -2.09 24.31 -3.17
CA ARG A 216 -2.67 24.77 -4.44
C ARG A 216 -3.30 26.15 -4.34
N LYS A 217 -3.97 26.47 -3.24
CA LYS A 217 -4.51 27.81 -3.01
C LYS A 217 -3.40 28.85 -2.92
N GLN A 218 -2.36 28.62 -2.12
CA GLN A 218 -1.26 29.58 -1.92
C GLN A 218 -0.39 29.73 -3.17
N THR A 219 -0.31 28.71 -4.00
CA THR A 219 0.49 28.73 -5.23
C THR A 219 -0.32 28.99 -6.49
N GLU A 220 -1.60 29.35 -6.37
CA GLU A 220 -2.50 29.52 -7.53
C GLU A 220 -2.50 28.29 -8.43
N ASN A 221 -2.58 27.11 -7.80
CA ASN A 221 -2.58 25.80 -8.47
C ASN A 221 -1.30 25.45 -9.28
N ARG A 222 -0.20 26.18 -9.05
CA ARG A 222 1.10 25.91 -9.71
C ARG A 222 1.86 24.75 -9.06
N ARG A 223 1.57 24.46 -7.81
CA ARG A 223 2.14 23.38 -7.00
C ARG A 223 1.04 22.63 -6.27
N GLY A 224 1.29 21.35 -5.99
CA GLY A 224 0.44 20.51 -5.16
C GLY A 224 1.26 19.67 -4.19
N LEU A 225 0.61 18.77 -3.47
CA LEU A 225 1.28 17.85 -2.55
C LEU A 225 2.32 16.98 -3.27
N GLU A 226 2.08 16.63 -4.53
CA GLU A 226 3.01 15.87 -5.34
C GLU A 226 4.37 16.57 -5.50
N ASP A 227 4.42 17.90 -5.58
CA ASP A 227 5.68 18.64 -5.68
C ASP A 227 6.47 18.54 -4.38
N ALA A 228 5.80 18.62 -3.22
CA ALA A 228 6.41 18.39 -1.92
C ALA A 228 6.98 16.97 -1.80
N MET A 229 6.20 15.97 -2.17
CA MET A 229 6.60 14.55 -2.11
C MET A 229 7.75 14.24 -3.08
N ARG A 230 7.73 14.79 -4.29
CA ARG A 230 8.85 14.69 -5.25
C ARG A 230 10.12 15.35 -4.71
N GLY A 231 9.99 16.47 -4.00
CA GLY A 231 11.11 17.14 -3.33
C GLY A 231 11.75 16.29 -2.25
N ILE A 232 10.95 15.65 -1.40
CA ILE A 232 11.39 14.70 -0.38
C ILE A 232 12.15 13.54 -1.04
N LEU A 233 11.55 12.90 -2.03
CA LEU A 233 12.15 11.78 -2.75
C LEU A 233 13.45 12.18 -3.47
N LYS A 234 13.49 13.36 -4.10
CA LYS A 234 14.70 13.91 -4.76
C LYS A 234 15.83 14.18 -3.77
N SER A 235 15.49 14.51 -2.53
CA SER A 235 16.45 14.75 -1.45
C SER A 235 16.92 13.45 -0.76
N GLY A 236 16.52 12.28 -1.28
CA GLY A 236 16.90 10.95 -0.80
C GLY A 236 15.97 10.39 0.28
N GLY A 237 14.79 10.98 0.47
CA GLY A 237 13.77 10.48 1.40
C GLY A 237 12.93 9.36 0.77
N SER A 238 13.40 8.11 0.86
CA SER A 238 12.68 6.89 0.47
C SER A 238 12.52 5.97 1.68
N ILE A 239 11.76 4.90 1.57
CA ILE A 239 11.57 3.90 2.63
C ILE A 239 12.90 3.30 3.16
N GLU A 240 13.98 3.40 2.38
CA GLU A 240 15.30 2.85 2.71
C GLU A 240 16.08 3.70 3.73
N VAL A 241 15.55 4.85 4.14
CA VAL A 241 16.18 5.75 5.11
C VAL A 241 15.21 6.16 6.20
N GLU A 242 15.72 6.44 7.38
CA GLU A 242 14.96 7.00 8.49
C GLU A 242 15.26 8.50 8.63
N TRP A 243 14.19 9.30 8.66
CA TRP A 243 14.28 10.74 8.91
C TRP A 243 13.40 11.15 10.11
N PRO A 244 13.80 12.18 10.88
CA PRO A 244 12.86 12.91 11.71
C PRO A 244 11.74 13.51 10.84
N LEU A 245 10.48 13.50 11.34
CA LEU A 245 9.35 13.99 10.56
C LEU A 245 9.50 15.47 10.18
N ASP A 246 10.00 16.31 11.09
CA ASP A 246 10.24 17.73 10.85
C ASP A 246 11.14 17.98 9.63
N ARG A 247 12.20 17.16 9.46
CA ARG A 247 13.04 17.22 8.26
C ARG A 247 12.24 16.90 6.99
N ALA A 248 11.41 15.91 7.01
CA ALA A 248 10.61 15.53 5.83
C ALA A 248 9.63 16.66 5.46
N LEU A 249 8.94 17.25 6.46
CA LEU A 249 8.02 18.36 6.25
C LEU A 249 8.73 19.61 5.71
N GLN A 250 9.89 20.00 6.28
CA GLN A 250 10.68 21.14 5.81
C GLN A 250 11.14 20.97 4.37
N VAL A 251 11.65 19.79 4.00
CA VAL A 251 12.07 19.52 2.62
C VAL A 251 10.87 19.56 1.67
N GLY A 252 9.72 19.06 2.09
CA GLY A 252 8.47 19.13 1.32
C GLY A 252 8.01 20.56 1.12
N ASP A 253 7.96 21.36 2.16
CA ASP A 253 7.57 22.78 2.11
C ASP A 253 8.53 23.61 1.24
N GLN A 254 9.83 23.38 1.33
CA GLN A 254 10.81 24.00 0.44
C GLN A 254 10.56 23.68 -1.04
N ALA A 255 10.19 22.43 -1.35
CA ALA A 255 9.91 22.00 -2.71
C ALA A 255 8.60 22.60 -3.24
N ALA A 256 7.58 22.69 -2.39
CA ALA A 256 6.30 23.32 -2.71
C ALA A 256 6.39 24.86 -2.75
N GLY A 257 7.39 25.44 -2.06
CA GLY A 257 7.59 26.89 -1.96
C GLY A 257 6.64 27.60 -0.99
N VAL A 258 6.10 26.84 -0.01
CA VAL A 258 5.15 27.30 1.03
C VAL A 258 5.45 26.56 2.33
N SER A 259 4.88 26.99 3.46
CA SER A 259 5.07 26.36 4.79
C SER A 259 3.81 25.61 5.27
N VAL A 260 3.13 24.92 4.36
CA VAL A 260 1.82 24.32 4.64
C VAL A 260 1.94 23.04 5.46
N LEU A 261 2.94 22.19 5.16
CA LEU A 261 3.08 20.89 5.84
C LEU A 261 3.42 21.09 7.32
N GLU A 262 4.40 21.95 7.63
CA GLU A 262 4.76 22.26 9.02
C GLU A 262 3.62 22.97 9.75
N ASP A 263 2.93 23.94 9.12
CA ASP A 263 1.82 24.67 9.72
C ASP A 263 0.64 23.78 10.08
N LEU A 264 0.28 22.84 9.21
CA LEU A 264 -0.79 21.84 9.46
C LEU A 264 -0.35 20.84 10.53
N TYR A 265 0.87 20.35 10.47
CA TYR A 265 1.41 19.46 11.48
C TYR A 265 1.33 20.09 12.87
N ASN A 266 1.79 21.35 13.02
CA ASN A 266 1.74 22.06 14.29
C ASN A 266 0.32 22.22 14.85
N LYS A 267 -0.71 22.26 13.99
CA LYS A 267 -2.13 22.34 14.39
C LYS A 267 -2.74 20.99 14.75
N MET A 268 -2.25 19.89 14.13
CA MET A 268 -2.92 18.59 14.20
C MET A 268 -2.17 17.54 15.05
N GLN A 269 -0.87 17.76 15.33
CA GLN A 269 -0.03 16.76 16.02
C GLN A 269 -0.52 16.45 17.45
N ALA A 270 -0.84 17.47 18.24
CA ALA A 270 -1.13 17.37 19.68
C ALA A 270 -2.49 17.96 20.09
N ALA A 271 -3.36 18.21 19.11
CA ALA A 271 -4.68 18.76 19.36
C ALA A 271 -5.71 18.18 18.38
N PRO A 272 -6.98 17.99 18.82
CA PRO A 272 -8.05 17.47 17.97
C PRO A 272 -8.57 18.58 17.03
N MET A 273 -7.87 18.82 15.93
CA MET A 273 -8.34 19.72 14.89
C MET A 273 -9.38 19.01 14.01
N ALA A 274 -10.60 19.56 13.99
CA ALA A 274 -11.70 19.08 13.16
C ALA A 274 -12.01 20.11 12.05
N PRO A 275 -11.59 19.90 10.81
CA PRO A 275 -11.98 20.75 9.70
C PRO A 275 -13.47 20.57 9.37
N ASP A 276 -14.11 21.62 8.84
CA ASP A 276 -15.45 21.53 8.30
C ASP A 276 -15.42 20.86 6.92
N LEU A 277 -15.62 19.53 6.91
CA LEU A 277 -15.65 18.75 5.68
C LEU A 277 -16.81 19.15 4.76
N ASN A 278 -17.96 19.57 5.30
CA ASN A 278 -19.09 20.00 4.48
C ASN A 278 -18.75 21.26 3.70
N GLN A 279 -18.09 22.21 4.36
CA GLN A 279 -17.60 23.41 3.70
C GLN A 279 -16.52 23.08 2.66
N LEU A 280 -15.58 22.20 2.99
CA LEU A 280 -14.52 21.75 2.06
C LEU A 280 -15.11 21.13 0.80
N TRP A 281 -16.04 20.20 0.93
CA TRP A 281 -16.69 19.56 -0.22
C TRP A 281 -17.46 20.56 -1.08
N LYS A 282 -18.16 21.51 -0.44
CA LYS A 282 -18.86 22.58 -1.15
C LYS A 282 -17.88 23.46 -1.94
N GLU A 283 -16.75 23.84 -1.37
CA GLU A 283 -15.72 24.64 -2.04
C GLU A 283 -15.06 23.89 -3.19
N LEU A 284 -14.78 22.61 -3.02
CA LEU A 284 -14.26 21.74 -4.07
C LEU A 284 -15.30 21.41 -5.16
N GLY A 285 -16.58 21.69 -4.88
CA GLY A 285 -17.70 21.36 -5.78
C GLY A 285 -17.92 19.85 -5.87
N VAL A 286 -17.81 19.12 -4.76
CA VAL A 286 -18.05 17.67 -4.68
C VAL A 286 -19.35 17.43 -3.91
N SER A 287 -20.25 16.63 -4.48
CA SER A 287 -21.48 16.21 -3.83
C SER A 287 -21.88 14.78 -4.24
N ARG A 288 -22.82 14.19 -3.47
CA ARG A 288 -23.39 12.87 -3.76
C ARG A 288 -24.86 13.02 -4.16
N GLN A 289 -25.26 12.32 -5.23
CA GLN A 289 -26.63 12.12 -5.63
C GLN A 289 -26.91 10.61 -5.71
N GLY A 290 -27.40 10.03 -4.62
CA GLY A 290 -27.38 8.58 -4.41
C GLY A 290 -25.94 8.05 -4.47
N ASP A 291 -25.68 7.03 -5.28
CA ASP A 291 -24.36 6.43 -5.42
C ASP A 291 -23.44 7.19 -6.41
N ARG A 292 -23.92 8.27 -7.03
CA ARG A 292 -23.16 9.03 -8.01
C ARG A 292 -22.46 10.23 -7.38
N THR A 293 -21.19 10.42 -7.68
CA THR A 293 -20.46 11.67 -7.42
C THR A 293 -20.82 12.70 -8.49
N VAL A 294 -21.13 13.92 -8.07
CA VAL A 294 -21.48 15.03 -8.95
C VAL A 294 -20.56 16.20 -8.65
N PHE A 295 -20.05 16.81 -9.72
CA PHE A 295 -19.17 17.96 -9.65
C PHE A 295 -19.88 19.26 -10.03
N ASP A 296 -19.61 20.31 -9.23
CA ASP A 296 -19.92 21.70 -9.55
C ASP A 296 -18.63 22.39 -10.03
N ASP A 297 -18.50 22.60 -11.32
CA ASP A 297 -17.34 23.25 -11.92
C ASP A 297 -17.32 24.78 -11.71
N THR A 298 -18.38 25.36 -11.15
CA THR A 298 -18.45 26.79 -10.74
C THR A 298 -17.99 27.01 -9.31
N ALA A 299 -17.75 25.95 -8.55
CA ALA A 299 -17.27 26.02 -7.16
C ALA A 299 -15.90 26.70 -7.05
N PRO A 300 -15.61 27.44 -5.97
CA PRO A 300 -14.38 28.23 -5.82
C PRO A 300 -13.08 27.44 -6.01
N LEU A 301 -13.05 26.18 -5.59
CA LEU A 301 -11.90 25.28 -5.68
C LEU A 301 -12.08 24.16 -6.72
N ALA A 302 -12.98 24.31 -7.68
CA ALA A 302 -13.18 23.33 -8.76
C ALA A 302 -11.91 23.09 -9.57
N ALA A 303 -11.10 24.13 -9.82
CA ALA A 303 -9.80 23.99 -10.48
C ALA A 303 -8.79 23.20 -9.64
N VAL A 304 -8.80 23.36 -8.31
CA VAL A 304 -7.99 22.57 -7.37
C VAL A 304 -8.41 21.10 -7.41
N ARG A 305 -9.70 20.82 -7.31
CA ARG A 305 -10.26 19.47 -7.45
C ARG A 305 -9.74 18.77 -8.70
N ARG A 306 -9.89 19.41 -9.86
CA ARG A 306 -9.41 18.84 -11.14
C ARG A 306 -7.92 18.59 -11.14
N ALA A 307 -7.11 19.55 -10.68
CA ALA A 307 -5.66 19.40 -10.67
C ALA A 307 -5.17 18.28 -9.73
N ILE A 308 -5.87 18.00 -8.65
CA ILE A 308 -5.54 16.87 -7.76
C ILE A 308 -5.62 15.55 -8.53
N THR A 309 -6.67 15.31 -9.27
CA THR A 309 -6.88 14.05 -10.02
C THR A 309 -6.37 14.08 -11.47
N GLY A 310 -5.68 15.14 -11.89
CA GLY A 310 -5.01 15.21 -13.20
C GLY A 310 -5.93 15.59 -14.36
N GLY A 311 -7.03 16.32 -14.09
CA GLY A 311 -8.02 16.80 -15.05
C GLY A 311 -7.87 18.27 -15.41
#